data_9afce54c1dbe235369df8df13e916040
#
_entry.id   9afce54c1dbe235369df8df13e916040
#
_cell.length_a   1.000
_cell.length_b   1.000
_cell.length_c   1.000
_cell.angle_alpha   90.00
_cell.angle_beta   90.00
_cell.angle_gamma   90.00
#
_symmetry.space_group_name_H-M   'P 1'
#
loop_
_entity.id
_entity.type
_entity.pdbx_description
1 polymer ?
#
loop_
_entity_poly.entity_id
_entity_poly.type
_entity_poly.pdbx_seq_one_letter_code
_entity_poly.pdbx_strand_id
1 'polypeptide(L)'
;KRLLPNLTINVDACFLSNPYATDLFYEYFQKDLIDTNKLREVLEYYPSQNKNIAEFLSEVINISAENILIGNGAIQLIEELLVHHLKGKVGIPIPTFSSYYEILPEERIHLIPLKKDTDYKFICSDLIKEINENNIKIIVLINPNNPTGHVLKNTDVLQILNNCPNLSHIILDESFIHFTNDSVSKIQTYFDSNTNLEKIIGIKSLSKDFGIAGIRAGYAILDK
;
A
#
# COMPACT_ATOMS: atom_id res chain seq x y z
N LYS A 1 23.71 -0.86 -10.26
CA LYS A 1 24.76 -1.49 -11.11
C LYS A 1 25.30 -0.56 -12.21
N ARG A 2 24.47 0.25 -12.90
CA ARG A 2 24.95 1.15 -13.96
C ARG A 2 25.83 2.30 -13.45
N LEU A 3 25.64 2.76 -12.23
CA LEU A 3 26.40 3.87 -11.63
C LEU A 3 27.70 3.42 -10.94
N LEU A 4 27.81 2.13 -10.58
CA LEU A 4 28.95 1.54 -9.89
C LEU A 4 29.31 0.21 -10.51
N PRO A 5 29.91 0.20 -11.72
CA PRO A 5 30.15 -1.02 -12.51
C PRO A 5 31.09 -2.03 -11.83
N ASN A 6 31.94 -1.57 -10.90
CA ASN A 6 32.91 -2.41 -10.21
C ASN A 6 32.40 -2.89 -8.81
N LEU A 7 31.16 -2.58 -8.45
CA LEU A 7 30.60 -3.01 -7.18
C LEU A 7 29.96 -4.40 -7.33
N THR A 8 30.49 -5.36 -6.57
CA THR A 8 29.86 -6.67 -6.41
C THR A 8 28.88 -6.61 -5.24
N ILE A 9 27.60 -6.72 -5.53
CA ILE A 9 26.54 -6.78 -4.51
C ILE A 9 26.24 -8.25 -4.26
N ASN A 10 26.62 -8.76 -3.08
CA ASN A 10 26.35 -10.14 -2.69
C ASN A 10 24.90 -10.34 -2.23
N VAL A 11 24.34 -9.33 -1.55
CA VAL A 11 22.96 -9.33 -1.08
C VAL A 11 22.38 -7.93 -1.33
N ASP A 12 21.29 -7.85 -2.07
CA ASP A 12 20.52 -6.62 -2.24
C ASP A 12 19.23 -6.73 -1.41
N ALA A 13 19.16 -5.97 -0.33
CA ALA A 13 17.98 -5.88 0.53
C ALA A 13 17.26 -4.52 0.42
N CYS A 14 17.66 -3.67 -0.54
CA CYS A 14 17.09 -2.32 -0.69
C CYS A 14 15.88 -2.29 -1.61
N PHE A 15 15.95 -2.99 -2.74
CA PHE A 15 14.89 -3.00 -3.75
C PHE A 15 14.19 -4.35 -3.71
N LEU A 16 13.27 -4.49 -2.77
CA LEU A 16 12.47 -5.70 -2.62
C LEU A 16 11.63 -5.93 -3.88
N SER A 17 12.03 -6.90 -4.67
CA SER A 17 11.35 -7.33 -5.90
C SER A 17 11.10 -8.83 -5.84
N ASN A 18 10.15 -9.30 -6.64
CA ASN A 18 9.89 -10.72 -6.84
C ASN A 18 10.36 -11.11 -8.26
N PRO A 19 11.62 -11.58 -8.42
CA PRO A 19 12.16 -11.90 -9.74
C PRO A 19 11.37 -13.02 -10.44
N TYR A 20 10.85 -13.98 -9.69
CA TYR A 20 10.00 -15.05 -10.24
C TYR A 20 8.73 -14.47 -10.91
N ALA A 21 8.05 -13.56 -10.24
CA ALA A 21 6.89 -12.90 -10.81
C ALA A 21 7.25 -12.00 -12.00
N THR A 22 8.44 -11.39 -11.98
CA THR A 22 8.96 -10.62 -13.12
C THR A 22 9.18 -11.51 -14.35
N ASP A 23 9.77 -12.70 -14.16
CA ASP A 23 9.98 -13.65 -15.25
C ASP A 23 8.65 -14.13 -15.83
N LEU A 24 7.69 -14.46 -14.97
CA LEU A 24 6.33 -14.86 -15.38
C LEU A 24 5.63 -13.73 -16.15
N PHE A 25 5.72 -12.48 -15.66
CA PHE A 25 5.17 -11.32 -16.36
C PHE A 25 5.81 -11.15 -17.74
N TYR A 26 7.13 -11.37 -17.85
CA TYR A 26 7.83 -11.27 -19.12
C TYR A 26 7.36 -12.33 -20.12
N GLU A 27 7.11 -13.57 -19.68
CA GLU A 27 6.56 -14.63 -20.51
C GLU A 27 5.17 -14.25 -21.05
N TYR A 28 4.27 -13.75 -20.22
CA TYR A 28 2.97 -13.25 -20.66
C TYR A 28 3.09 -12.07 -21.62
N PHE A 29 3.97 -11.13 -21.33
CA PHE A 29 4.22 -9.96 -22.18
C PHE A 29 4.68 -10.39 -23.56
N GLN A 30 5.63 -11.34 -23.64
CA GLN A 30 6.10 -11.91 -24.89
C GLN A 30 4.96 -12.56 -25.67
N LYS A 31 4.24 -13.47 -25.03
CA LYS A 31 3.17 -14.26 -25.65
C LYS A 31 1.98 -13.41 -26.09
N ASP A 32 1.53 -12.50 -25.24
CA ASP A 32 0.26 -11.80 -25.44
C ASP A 32 0.39 -10.49 -26.22
N LEU A 33 1.57 -9.86 -26.20
CA LEU A 33 1.80 -8.58 -26.87
C LEU A 33 2.75 -8.69 -28.06
N ILE A 34 3.90 -9.36 -27.89
CA ILE A 34 4.92 -9.40 -28.96
C ILE A 34 4.52 -10.41 -30.02
N ASP A 35 4.27 -11.67 -29.65
CA ASP A 35 3.95 -12.74 -30.58
C ASP A 35 2.62 -12.53 -31.31
N THR A 36 1.72 -11.75 -30.72
CA THR A 36 0.43 -11.38 -31.33
C THR A 36 0.46 -10.07 -32.11
N ASN A 37 1.61 -9.37 -32.19
CA ASN A 37 1.76 -8.03 -32.75
C ASN A 37 0.92 -6.92 -32.09
N LYS A 38 0.33 -7.16 -30.93
CA LYS A 38 -0.49 -6.17 -30.21
C LYS A 38 0.37 -5.06 -29.55
N LEU A 39 1.66 -5.30 -29.35
CA LEU A 39 2.53 -4.29 -28.74
C LEU A 39 2.50 -2.96 -29.52
N ARG A 40 2.39 -3.00 -30.86
CA ARG A 40 2.25 -1.80 -31.68
C ARG A 40 1.02 -1.00 -31.30
N GLU A 41 -0.13 -1.66 -31.12
CA GLU A 41 -1.39 -1.01 -30.74
C GLU A 41 -1.28 -0.35 -29.36
N VAL A 42 -0.66 -1.04 -28.40
CA VAL A 42 -0.43 -0.50 -27.04
C VAL A 42 0.47 0.74 -27.05
N LEU A 43 1.41 0.85 -28.01
CA LEU A 43 2.28 2.01 -28.14
C LEU A 43 1.66 3.15 -28.96
N GLU A 44 0.79 2.84 -29.92
CA GLU A 44 0.23 3.81 -30.86
C GLU A 44 -1.01 4.52 -30.30
N TYR A 45 -1.81 3.82 -29.52
CA TYR A 45 -3.07 4.35 -29.00
C TYR A 45 -2.97 4.77 -27.54
N TYR A 46 -3.81 5.72 -27.13
CA TYR A 46 -3.95 6.08 -25.72
C TYR A 46 -4.47 4.89 -24.92
N PRO A 47 -3.97 4.70 -23.70
CA PRO A 47 -4.40 3.57 -22.87
C PRO A 47 -5.86 3.68 -22.48
N SER A 48 -6.44 2.54 -22.06
CA SER A 48 -7.76 2.47 -21.45
C SER A 48 -7.85 3.43 -20.26
N GLN A 49 -9.05 3.95 -20.03
CA GLN A 49 -9.32 4.76 -18.85
C GLN A 49 -9.16 3.91 -17.56
N ASN A 50 -8.76 4.55 -16.46
CA ASN A 50 -8.62 3.92 -15.16
C ASN A 50 -9.87 3.11 -14.74
N LYS A 51 -11.06 3.55 -15.15
CA LYS A 51 -12.31 2.85 -14.92
C LYS A 51 -12.30 1.41 -15.47
N ASN A 52 -11.82 1.21 -16.69
CA ASN A 52 -11.77 -0.11 -17.31
C ASN A 52 -10.79 -1.04 -16.56
N ILE A 53 -9.67 -0.47 -16.07
CA ILE A 53 -8.70 -1.21 -15.26
C ILE A 53 -9.33 -1.59 -13.91
N ALA A 54 -10.08 -0.68 -13.29
CA ALA A 54 -10.81 -0.95 -12.05
C ALA A 54 -11.87 -2.03 -12.22
N GLU A 55 -12.59 -2.07 -13.36
CA GLU A 55 -13.56 -3.12 -13.69
C GLU A 55 -12.89 -4.49 -13.79
N PHE A 56 -11.76 -4.61 -14.49
CA PHE A 56 -10.97 -5.85 -14.53
C PHE A 56 -10.48 -6.27 -13.15
N LEU A 57 -9.96 -5.32 -12.39
CA LEU A 57 -9.43 -5.61 -11.06
C LEU A 57 -10.54 -6.06 -10.11
N SER A 58 -11.74 -5.48 -10.22
CA SER A 58 -12.89 -5.84 -9.40
C SER A 58 -13.28 -7.32 -9.50
N GLU A 59 -13.15 -7.90 -10.70
CA GLU A 59 -13.40 -9.32 -10.92
C GLU A 59 -12.37 -10.22 -10.20
N VAL A 60 -11.13 -9.73 -10.08
CA VAL A 60 -10.03 -10.49 -9.47
C VAL A 60 -10.06 -10.41 -7.95
N ILE A 61 -10.31 -9.21 -7.40
CA ILE A 61 -10.25 -8.98 -5.95
C ILE A 61 -11.62 -8.99 -5.27
N ASN A 62 -12.70 -9.17 -6.03
CA ASN A 62 -14.08 -9.21 -5.55
C ASN A 62 -14.47 -7.97 -4.72
N ILE A 63 -14.07 -6.79 -5.19
CA ILE A 63 -14.45 -5.47 -4.64
C ILE A 63 -15.05 -4.66 -5.79
N SER A 64 -16.14 -3.93 -5.53
CA SER A 64 -16.79 -3.12 -6.57
C SER A 64 -15.79 -2.16 -7.23
N ALA A 65 -15.82 -2.07 -8.57
CA ALA A 65 -14.95 -1.18 -9.35
C ALA A 65 -15.04 0.29 -8.92
N GLU A 66 -16.18 0.70 -8.41
CA GLU A 66 -16.41 2.05 -7.92
C GLU A 66 -15.65 2.39 -6.62
N ASN A 67 -15.22 1.37 -5.89
CA ASN A 67 -14.38 1.49 -4.69
C ASN A 67 -12.88 1.37 -5.01
N ILE A 68 -12.49 1.20 -6.28
CA ILE A 68 -11.12 1.01 -6.71
C ILE A 68 -10.61 2.25 -7.45
N LEU A 69 -9.55 2.84 -6.92
CA LEU A 69 -8.82 3.94 -7.54
C LEU A 69 -7.47 3.45 -8.08
N ILE A 70 -7.24 3.61 -9.37
CA ILE A 70 -6.00 3.20 -10.04
C ILE A 70 -5.00 4.36 -10.06
N GLY A 71 -3.74 4.09 -9.80
CA GLY A 71 -2.67 5.09 -9.84
C GLY A 71 -1.37 4.59 -10.45
N ASN A 72 -0.49 5.54 -10.79
CA ASN A 72 0.87 5.29 -11.29
C ASN A 72 1.81 4.84 -10.16
N GLY A 73 1.55 3.62 -9.64
CA GLY A 73 2.13 3.09 -8.43
C GLY A 73 1.43 3.63 -7.17
N ALA A 74 1.66 2.96 -6.05
CA ALA A 74 1.08 3.36 -4.76
C ALA A 74 1.50 4.78 -4.34
N ILE A 75 2.69 5.25 -4.71
CA ILE A 75 3.20 6.58 -4.36
C ILE A 75 2.28 7.70 -4.82
N GLN A 76 1.79 7.66 -6.06
CA GLN A 76 0.85 8.67 -6.54
C GLN A 76 -0.43 8.70 -5.70
N LEU A 77 -0.95 7.53 -5.34
CA LEU A 77 -2.15 7.42 -4.52
C LEU A 77 -1.94 7.93 -3.10
N ILE A 78 -0.78 7.63 -2.50
CA ILE A 78 -0.39 8.11 -1.18
C ILE A 78 -0.32 9.65 -1.18
N GLU A 79 0.34 10.22 -2.19
CA GLU A 79 0.47 11.67 -2.35
C GLU A 79 -0.89 12.32 -2.54
N GLU A 80 -1.70 11.82 -3.46
CA GLU A 80 -3.03 12.35 -3.75
C GLU A 80 -3.92 12.34 -2.50
N LEU A 81 -3.94 11.21 -1.79
CA LEU A 81 -4.74 11.08 -0.58
C LEU A 81 -4.24 11.99 0.55
N LEU A 82 -2.97 11.92 0.90
CA LEU A 82 -2.44 12.60 2.09
C LEU A 82 -2.21 14.09 1.89
N VAL A 83 -1.82 14.52 0.71
CA VAL A 83 -1.53 15.95 0.44
C VAL A 83 -2.79 16.69 0.04
N HIS A 84 -3.60 16.11 -0.84
CA HIS A 84 -4.69 16.82 -1.48
C HIS A 84 -6.07 16.58 -0.85
N HIS A 85 -6.38 15.36 -0.45
CA HIS A 85 -7.74 15.00 0.01
C HIS A 85 -7.88 14.93 1.52
N LEU A 86 -7.06 14.16 2.21
CA LEU A 86 -7.18 13.96 3.65
C LEU A 86 -6.58 15.13 4.43
N LYS A 87 -7.26 15.60 5.44
CA LYS A 87 -6.85 16.76 6.25
C LYS A 87 -6.59 16.37 7.70
N GLY A 88 -5.72 17.15 8.36
CA GLY A 88 -5.39 16.98 9.76
C GLY A 88 -4.05 16.29 9.99
N LYS A 89 -3.78 15.99 11.26
CA LYS A 89 -2.53 15.40 11.71
C LYS A 89 -2.46 13.93 11.34
N VAL A 90 -1.33 13.51 10.79
CA VAL A 90 -1.05 12.14 10.34
C VAL A 90 -0.09 11.47 11.31
N GLY A 91 -0.53 10.40 11.97
CA GLY A 91 0.30 9.55 12.80
C GLY A 91 1.02 8.50 11.96
N ILE A 92 2.33 8.39 12.12
CA ILE A 92 3.18 7.51 11.33
C ILE A 92 4.10 6.74 12.27
N PRO A 93 3.83 5.44 12.52
CA PRO A 93 4.72 4.58 13.28
C PRO A 93 6.08 4.45 12.59
N ILE A 94 7.19 4.59 13.34
CA ILE A 94 8.55 4.47 12.83
C ILE A 94 9.37 3.46 13.63
N PRO A 95 10.27 2.67 12.96
CA PRO A 95 10.69 2.79 11.55
C PRO A 95 9.63 2.30 10.57
N THR A 96 9.54 2.99 9.43
CA THR A 96 8.61 2.68 8.37
C THR A 96 9.10 3.18 7.00
N PHE A 97 8.31 2.99 5.94
CA PHE A 97 8.60 3.50 4.61
C PHE A 97 8.53 5.04 4.58
N SER A 98 9.67 5.68 4.25
CA SER A 98 9.87 7.12 4.43
C SER A 98 8.94 8.02 3.61
N SER A 99 8.48 7.56 2.46
CA SER A 99 7.61 8.36 1.59
C SER A 99 6.33 8.84 2.27
N TYR A 100 5.85 8.16 3.31
CA TYR A 100 4.67 8.60 4.05
C TYR A 100 4.88 9.90 4.84
N TYR A 101 6.10 10.20 5.27
CA TYR A 101 6.40 11.45 5.99
C TYR A 101 7.21 12.46 5.17
N GLU A 102 7.91 12.03 4.11
CA GLU A 102 8.67 12.92 3.25
C GLU A 102 7.80 13.84 2.36
N ILE A 103 6.58 13.41 2.05
CA ILE A 103 5.65 14.17 1.18
C ILE A 103 4.77 15.17 1.95
N LEU A 104 4.77 15.11 3.29
CA LEU A 104 3.92 15.93 4.13
C LEU A 104 4.69 17.10 4.75
N PRO A 105 4.05 18.25 4.97
CA PRO A 105 4.64 19.31 5.75
C PRO A 105 4.75 18.88 7.23
N GLU A 106 5.83 19.34 7.90
CA GLU A 106 6.21 18.89 9.23
C GLU A 106 5.10 19.06 10.28
N GLU A 107 4.33 20.13 10.19
CA GLU A 107 3.23 20.44 11.10
C GLU A 107 2.07 19.44 11.04
N ARG A 108 1.98 18.66 9.96
CA ARG A 108 1.00 17.60 9.82
C ARG A 108 1.46 16.23 10.31
N ILE A 109 2.75 16.08 10.55
CA ILE A 109 3.36 14.79 10.88
C ILE A 109 3.40 14.61 12.41
N HIS A 110 3.03 13.41 12.86
CA HIS A 110 3.30 12.92 14.20
C HIS A 110 3.95 11.54 14.11
N LEU A 111 5.26 11.50 14.32
CA LEU A 111 6.01 10.25 14.32
C LEU A 111 5.79 9.50 15.63
N ILE A 112 5.43 8.22 15.54
CA ILE A 112 5.17 7.33 16.67
C ILE A 112 6.33 6.32 16.76
N PRO A 113 7.31 6.50 17.65
CA PRO A 113 8.44 5.58 17.74
C PRO A 113 8.01 4.20 18.24
N LEU A 114 8.24 3.17 17.42
CA LEU A 114 8.09 1.78 17.84
C LEU A 114 9.29 1.39 18.72
N LYS A 115 9.03 0.55 19.71
CA LYS A 115 10.03 0.22 20.75
C LYS A 115 10.87 -0.99 20.34
N LYS A 116 12.17 -0.89 20.59
CA LYS A 116 13.13 -1.97 20.33
C LYS A 116 12.88 -3.20 21.21
N ASP A 117 12.46 -3.02 22.44
CA ASP A 117 12.15 -4.08 23.41
C ASP A 117 10.92 -4.91 23.02
N THR A 118 10.10 -4.39 22.10
CA THR A 118 8.97 -5.12 21.50
C THR A 118 9.26 -5.55 20.05
N ASP A 119 10.52 -5.63 19.64
CA ASP A 119 10.94 -5.92 18.26
C ASP A 119 10.27 -5.01 17.23
N TYR A 120 10.06 -3.73 17.58
CA TYR A 120 9.38 -2.74 16.74
C TYR A 120 7.98 -3.17 16.25
N LYS A 121 7.28 -3.97 17.06
CA LYS A 121 5.88 -4.37 16.78
C LYS A 121 4.92 -3.24 17.08
N PHE A 122 3.82 -3.21 16.36
CA PHE A 122 2.68 -2.37 16.72
C PHE A 122 2.02 -2.92 18.00
N ILE A 123 2.03 -2.11 19.04
CA ILE A 123 1.29 -2.40 20.27
C ILE A 123 0.01 -1.56 20.21
N CYS A 124 -1.12 -2.23 20.05
CA CYS A 124 -2.41 -1.57 19.76
C CYS A 124 -2.79 -0.54 20.85
N SER A 125 -2.56 -0.85 22.13
CA SER A 125 -2.80 0.08 23.24
C SER A 125 -1.94 1.34 23.17
N ASP A 126 -0.67 1.21 22.76
CA ASP A 126 0.24 2.34 22.62
C ASP A 126 -0.19 3.24 21.45
N LEU A 127 -0.59 2.63 20.31
CA LEU A 127 -1.12 3.38 19.16
C LEU A 127 -2.42 4.12 19.50
N ILE A 128 -3.36 3.47 20.17
CA ILE A 128 -4.63 4.10 20.61
C ILE A 128 -4.34 5.29 21.50
N LYS A 129 -3.41 5.15 22.44
CA LYS A 129 -2.98 6.24 23.33
C LYS A 129 -2.41 7.41 22.52
N GLU A 130 -1.44 7.16 21.66
CA GLU A 130 -0.81 8.19 20.81
C GLU A 130 -1.83 8.91 19.92
N ILE A 131 -2.76 8.16 19.31
CA ILE A 131 -3.81 8.73 18.46
C ILE A 131 -4.67 9.71 19.24
N ASN A 132 -5.14 9.32 20.43
CA ASN A 132 -6.07 10.11 21.23
C ASN A 132 -5.38 11.33 21.89
N GLU A 133 -4.21 11.13 22.50
CA GLU A 133 -3.49 12.20 23.20
C GLU A 133 -2.98 13.29 22.24
N ASN A 134 -2.62 12.93 21.01
CA ASN A 134 -2.06 13.87 20.03
C ASN A 134 -3.07 14.36 18.99
N ASN A 135 -4.38 14.01 19.15
CA ASN A 135 -5.45 14.38 18.24
C ASN A 135 -5.16 14.03 16.78
N ILE A 136 -4.61 12.82 16.56
CA ILE A 136 -4.30 12.29 15.24
C ILE A 136 -5.60 12.03 14.49
N LYS A 137 -5.68 12.49 13.25
CA LYS A 137 -6.86 12.31 12.39
C LYS A 137 -6.71 11.18 11.40
N ILE A 138 -5.48 10.88 11.01
CA ILE A 138 -5.16 9.83 10.06
C ILE A 138 -4.04 9.00 10.65
N ILE A 139 -4.18 7.69 10.67
CA ILE A 139 -3.07 6.78 11.03
C ILE A 139 -2.63 5.98 9.80
N VAL A 140 -1.33 5.90 9.57
CA VAL A 140 -0.75 5.06 8.50
C VAL A 140 -0.25 3.76 9.12
N LEU A 141 -0.75 2.65 8.64
CA LEU A 141 -0.37 1.30 9.06
C LEU A 141 0.07 0.49 7.85
N ILE A 142 1.36 0.21 7.74
CA ILE A 142 1.89 -0.66 6.68
C ILE A 142 1.83 -2.11 7.15
N ASN A 143 1.22 -2.98 6.39
CA ASN A 143 0.91 -4.35 6.79
C ASN A 143 1.27 -5.38 5.71
N PRO A 144 2.32 -6.18 5.89
CA PRO A 144 3.32 -6.10 6.96
C PRO A 144 4.16 -4.84 6.91
N ASN A 145 4.59 -4.37 8.08
CA ASN A 145 5.38 -3.13 8.17
C ASN A 145 6.75 -3.28 7.52
N ASN A 146 7.14 -2.33 6.74
CA ASN A 146 8.49 -2.21 6.17
C ASN A 146 9.29 -1.15 6.97
N PRO A 147 10.41 -1.49 7.65
CA PRO A 147 11.22 -2.70 7.45
C PRO A 147 11.02 -3.82 8.49
N THR A 148 10.14 -3.67 9.49
CA THR A 148 10.09 -4.55 10.66
C THR A 148 9.49 -5.94 10.40
N GLY A 149 8.71 -6.09 9.31
CA GLY A 149 8.04 -7.33 8.95
C GLY A 149 6.84 -7.68 9.85
N HIS A 150 6.50 -6.81 10.82
CA HIS A 150 5.37 -7.07 11.70
C HIS A 150 4.03 -7.05 10.94
N VAL A 151 3.20 -8.06 11.21
CA VAL A 151 1.86 -8.24 10.61
C VAL A 151 0.79 -7.87 11.63
N LEU A 152 -0.09 -6.96 11.25
CA LEU A 152 -1.26 -6.58 12.04
C LEU A 152 -2.33 -7.69 12.01
N LYS A 153 -3.02 -7.86 13.13
CA LYS A 153 -4.23 -8.68 13.20
C LYS A 153 -5.46 -7.83 12.83
N ASN A 154 -6.50 -8.46 12.29
CA ASN A 154 -7.78 -7.78 12.04
C ASN A 154 -8.33 -7.14 13.32
N THR A 155 -8.17 -7.82 14.46
CA THR A 155 -8.59 -7.32 15.77
C THR A 155 -7.92 -6.01 16.16
N ASP A 156 -6.67 -5.77 15.73
CA ASP A 156 -5.92 -4.54 16.07
C ASP A 156 -6.52 -3.33 15.38
N VAL A 157 -6.84 -3.45 14.08
CA VAL A 157 -7.49 -2.36 13.32
C VAL A 157 -8.87 -2.04 13.87
N LEU A 158 -9.68 -3.07 14.19
CA LEU A 158 -10.99 -2.88 14.82
C LEU A 158 -10.89 -2.24 16.21
N GLN A 159 -9.88 -2.60 17.01
CA GLN A 159 -9.64 -1.95 18.31
C GLN A 159 -9.29 -0.47 18.14
N ILE A 160 -8.47 -0.11 17.17
CA ILE A 160 -8.15 1.30 16.88
C ILE A 160 -9.43 2.05 16.49
N LEU A 161 -10.21 1.52 15.55
CA LEU A 161 -11.46 2.15 15.11
C LEU A 161 -12.44 2.40 16.27
N ASN A 162 -12.60 1.40 17.15
CA ASN A 162 -13.54 1.47 18.26
C ASN A 162 -13.09 2.38 19.40
N ASN A 163 -11.78 2.55 19.59
CA ASN A 163 -11.22 3.31 20.72
C ASN A 163 -10.62 4.68 20.34
N CYS A 164 -10.69 5.06 19.04
CA CYS A 164 -10.22 6.35 18.56
C CYS A 164 -11.37 7.11 17.84
N PRO A 165 -12.33 7.66 18.59
CA PRO A 165 -13.54 8.25 18.00
C PRO A 165 -13.24 9.47 17.11
N ASN A 166 -12.14 10.17 17.37
CA ASN A 166 -11.72 11.35 16.61
C ASN A 166 -10.86 11.02 15.37
N LEU A 167 -10.51 9.74 15.18
CA LEU A 167 -9.78 9.27 14.01
C LEU A 167 -10.72 9.31 12.81
N SER A 168 -10.30 9.99 11.74
CA SER A 168 -11.07 10.06 10.51
C SER A 168 -10.76 8.89 9.58
N HIS A 169 -9.47 8.53 9.41
CA HIS A 169 -9.07 7.47 8.50
C HIS A 169 -7.91 6.62 9.02
N ILE A 170 -7.93 5.36 8.62
CA ILE A 170 -6.79 4.44 8.68
C ILE A 170 -6.35 4.20 7.24
N ILE A 171 -5.12 4.55 6.91
CA ILE A 171 -4.47 4.09 5.67
C ILE A 171 -3.80 2.77 5.98
N LEU A 172 -4.26 1.71 5.33
CA LEU A 172 -3.73 0.36 5.48
C LEU A 172 -2.98 -0.02 4.20
N ASP A 173 -1.64 0.05 4.24
CA ASP A 173 -0.81 -0.30 3.09
C ASP A 173 -0.48 -1.79 3.10
N GLU A 174 -1.07 -2.53 2.18
CA GLU A 174 -0.88 -3.97 2.00
C GLU A 174 0.03 -4.33 0.83
N SER A 175 0.99 -3.45 0.49
CA SER A 175 1.91 -3.69 -0.63
C SER A 175 2.74 -4.98 -0.48
N PHE A 176 2.88 -5.51 0.74
CA PHE A 176 3.65 -6.72 1.04
C PHE A 176 2.82 -7.88 1.59
N ILE A 177 1.50 -7.80 1.61
CA ILE A 177 0.65 -8.80 2.29
C ILE A 177 0.84 -10.22 1.73
N HIS A 178 1.07 -10.37 0.42
CA HIS A 178 1.25 -11.66 -0.22
C HIS A 178 2.58 -12.36 0.11
N PHE A 179 3.51 -11.70 0.81
CA PHE A 179 4.73 -12.31 1.34
C PHE A 179 4.54 -12.90 2.73
N THR A 180 3.35 -12.85 3.29
CA THR A 180 3.04 -13.43 4.61
C THR A 180 2.38 -14.80 4.47
N ASN A 181 2.42 -15.60 5.55
CA ASN A 181 1.69 -16.86 5.62
C ASN A 181 0.18 -16.65 5.62
N ASP A 182 -0.28 -15.48 6.09
CA ASP A 182 -1.67 -15.02 6.05
C ASP A 182 -1.80 -14.02 4.88
N SER A 183 -1.85 -14.55 3.67
CA SER A 183 -1.88 -13.77 2.43
C SER A 183 -3.25 -13.13 2.13
N VAL A 184 -4.23 -13.34 3.00
CA VAL A 184 -5.56 -12.74 2.85
C VAL A 184 -5.49 -11.25 3.15
N SER A 185 -5.93 -10.43 2.21
CA SER A 185 -6.04 -9.00 2.39
C SER A 185 -6.96 -8.66 3.57
N LYS A 186 -6.47 -7.86 4.50
CA LYS A 186 -7.29 -7.37 5.62
C LYS A 186 -8.35 -6.40 5.10
N ILE A 187 -8.01 -5.61 4.09
CA ILE A 187 -8.95 -4.70 3.42
C ILE A 187 -10.14 -5.47 2.88
N GLN A 188 -9.92 -6.59 2.19
CA GLN A 188 -10.99 -7.45 1.69
C GLN A 188 -11.92 -7.91 2.83
N THR A 189 -11.35 -8.32 3.95
CA THR A 189 -12.13 -8.75 5.13
C THR A 189 -13.05 -7.64 5.65
N TYR A 190 -12.60 -6.38 5.65
CA TYR A 190 -13.43 -5.25 6.08
C TYR A 190 -14.54 -4.95 5.08
N PHE A 191 -14.25 -5.00 3.78
CA PHE A 191 -15.26 -4.83 2.73
C PHE A 191 -16.33 -5.94 2.79
N ASP A 192 -15.93 -7.18 2.98
CA ASP A 192 -16.86 -8.32 3.10
C ASP A 192 -17.77 -8.19 4.35
N SER A 193 -17.24 -7.62 5.44
CA SER A 193 -18.01 -7.42 6.68
C SER A 193 -18.85 -6.14 6.69
N ASN A 194 -18.68 -5.26 5.71
CA ASN A 194 -19.32 -3.94 5.62
C ASN A 194 -19.19 -3.10 6.92
N THR A 195 -18.00 -3.13 7.53
CA THR A 195 -17.77 -2.52 8.84
C THR A 195 -16.80 -1.35 8.73
N ASN A 196 -17.25 -0.14 9.05
CA ASN A 196 -16.44 1.11 9.07
C ASN A 196 -15.66 1.37 7.78
N LEU A 197 -16.22 1.03 6.63
CA LEU A 197 -15.56 1.18 5.33
C LEU A 197 -15.15 2.62 5.06
N GLU A 198 -16.00 3.58 5.45
CA GLU A 198 -15.77 5.02 5.27
C GLU A 198 -14.50 5.53 5.96
N LYS A 199 -13.95 4.75 6.91
CA LYS A 199 -12.72 5.11 7.64
C LYS A 199 -11.48 4.34 7.19
N ILE A 200 -11.62 3.33 6.35
CA ILE A 200 -10.49 2.48 5.94
C ILE A 200 -10.16 2.74 4.48
N ILE A 201 -8.90 3.12 4.24
CA ILE A 201 -8.33 3.27 2.90
C ILE A 201 -7.25 2.23 2.74
N GLY A 202 -7.45 1.31 1.80
CA GLY A 202 -6.46 0.31 1.45
C GLY A 202 -5.52 0.82 0.36
N ILE A 203 -4.22 0.52 0.47
CA ILE A 203 -3.21 0.82 -0.55
C ILE A 203 -2.54 -0.48 -0.98
N LYS A 204 -2.38 -0.66 -2.28
CA LYS A 204 -1.67 -1.81 -2.84
C LYS A 204 -0.75 -1.38 -3.98
N SER A 205 0.53 -1.67 -3.83
CA SER A 205 1.52 -1.58 -4.92
C SER A 205 1.62 -2.91 -5.65
N LEU A 206 1.64 -2.89 -6.97
CA LEU A 206 1.92 -4.08 -7.79
C LEU A 206 3.43 -4.25 -8.05
N SER A 207 4.25 -3.35 -7.54
CA SER A 207 5.71 -3.37 -7.74
C SER A 207 6.41 -4.52 -7.02
N LYS A 208 5.81 -5.06 -5.96
CA LYS A 208 6.47 -5.97 -5.02
C LYS A 208 6.18 -7.42 -5.36
N ASP A 209 4.98 -7.87 -5.05
CA ASP A 209 4.53 -9.24 -5.25
C ASP A 209 4.43 -9.64 -6.73
N PHE A 210 4.02 -8.72 -7.60
CA PHE A 210 3.98 -8.95 -9.05
C PHE A 210 5.32 -8.70 -9.77
N GLY A 211 6.34 -8.18 -9.09
CA GLY A 211 7.68 -7.99 -9.67
C GLY A 211 7.75 -6.98 -10.82
N ILE A 212 6.78 -6.08 -10.95
CA ILE A 212 6.62 -5.15 -12.08
C ILE A 212 6.85 -3.69 -11.68
N ALA A 213 7.86 -3.44 -10.86
CA ALA A 213 8.15 -2.09 -10.33
C ALA A 213 8.29 -1.02 -11.43
N GLY A 214 8.83 -1.38 -12.60
CA GLY A 214 9.01 -0.47 -13.74
C GLY A 214 7.71 -0.07 -14.43
N ILE A 215 6.64 -0.83 -14.30
CA ILE A 215 5.33 -0.54 -14.92
C ILE A 215 4.61 0.60 -14.21
N ARG A 216 4.94 0.87 -12.95
CA ARG A 216 4.33 1.92 -12.14
C ARG A 216 2.82 1.73 -11.97
N ALA A 217 2.42 0.58 -11.45
CA ALA A 217 1.02 0.27 -11.19
C ALA A 217 0.74 0.07 -9.69
N GLY A 218 -0.41 0.53 -9.26
CA GLY A 218 -0.94 0.36 -7.90
C GLY A 218 -2.40 0.77 -7.85
N TYR A 219 -3.07 0.43 -6.76
CA TYR A 219 -4.45 0.82 -6.56
C TYR A 219 -4.73 1.13 -5.09
N ALA A 220 -5.75 1.94 -4.87
CA ALA A 220 -6.36 2.13 -3.56
C ALA A 220 -7.78 1.56 -3.55
N ILE A 221 -8.20 1.12 -2.38
CA ILE A 221 -9.56 0.69 -2.10
C ILE A 221 -10.11 1.60 -1.02
N LEU A 222 -11.24 2.23 -1.29
CA LEU A 222 -11.89 3.18 -0.38
C LEU A 222 -13.39 3.16 -0.59
N ASP A 223 -14.13 3.58 0.43
CA ASP A 223 -15.55 3.83 0.29
C ASP A 223 -15.79 5.15 -0.47
N LYS A 224 -16.98 5.30 -1.07
CA LYS A 224 -17.35 6.49 -1.87
C LYS A 224 -17.63 7.73 -1.02
#